data_ba4d320494a197a59b9530cd78b62d24
#
_entry.id   ba4d320494a197a59b9530cd78b62d24
#
_cell.length_a   1.000
_cell.length_b   1.000
_cell.length_c   1.000
_cell.angle_alpha   90.00
_cell.angle_beta   90.00
_cell.angle_gamma   90.00
#
_symmetry.space_group_name_H-M   'P 1'
#
loop_
_entity.id
_entity.type
_entity.pdbx_description
1 polymer ?
#
loop_
_entity_poly.entity_id
_entity_poly.type
_entity_poly.pdbx_seq_one_letter_code
_entity_poly.pdbx_strand_id
1 'polypeptide(L)'
;IAQMKDREHRKALLGNLTEESGQVSEEDAAALKQIGIEREWIDGIAHPRLFLRFLDAIGVDDKYRETHQLADETEIWRDMFLDLCLKGGASQALGAIGLGTENVVKFIYRPILEAIKNHLNVSPRDRVFFDLHAALDDEHGEVLTDIAIEYAGKSEDNRRELKEGMLMALSIRGAFFDAMEARADAMAAA
;
A
#
# COMPACT_ATOMS: atom_id res chain seq x y z
N ILE A 1 0.61 14.54 -5.41
CA ILE A 1 -0.42 15.37 -6.11
C ILE A 1 0.06 16.82 -6.24
N ALA A 2 0.46 17.51 -5.15
CA ALA A 2 0.81 18.93 -5.17
C ALA A 2 1.93 19.30 -6.14
N GLN A 3 2.86 18.40 -6.44
CA GLN A 3 3.97 18.62 -7.36
C GLN A 3 3.60 18.36 -8.84
N MET A 4 2.47 17.73 -9.11
CA MET A 4 2.03 17.45 -10.48
C MET A 4 1.44 18.67 -11.14
N LYS A 5 2.00 19.07 -12.29
CA LYS A 5 1.53 20.23 -13.07
C LYS A 5 0.30 19.92 -13.92
N ASP A 6 0.22 18.69 -14.44
CA ASP A 6 -0.87 18.26 -15.27
C ASP A 6 -2.17 18.10 -14.49
N ARG A 7 -3.27 18.64 -15.03
CA ARG A 7 -4.58 18.63 -14.37
C ARG A 7 -5.21 17.23 -14.36
N GLU A 8 -5.09 16.51 -15.47
CA GLU A 8 -5.73 15.19 -15.61
C GLU A 8 -5.00 14.17 -14.75
N HIS A 9 -3.67 14.24 -14.65
CA HIS A 9 -2.92 13.44 -13.70
C HIS A 9 -3.31 13.70 -12.25
N ARG A 10 -3.51 14.97 -11.87
CA ARG A 10 -4.00 15.28 -10.52
C ARG A 10 -5.38 14.73 -10.27
N LYS A 11 -6.27 14.78 -11.28
CA LYS A 11 -7.62 14.23 -11.18
C LYS A 11 -7.61 12.71 -11.00
N ALA A 12 -6.78 12.00 -11.75
CA ALA A 12 -6.61 10.56 -11.63
C ALA A 12 -6.12 10.17 -10.21
N LEU A 13 -5.10 10.87 -9.69
CA LEU A 13 -4.61 10.64 -8.33
C LEU A 13 -5.62 11.01 -7.23
N LEU A 14 -6.52 11.97 -7.48
CA LEU A 14 -7.62 12.27 -6.57
C LEU A 14 -8.68 11.16 -6.59
N GLY A 15 -8.89 10.49 -7.72
CA GLY A 15 -9.71 9.28 -7.82
C GLY A 15 -9.20 8.21 -6.85
N ASN A 16 -7.94 7.79 -6.99
CA ASN A 16 -7.31 6.84 -6.08
C ASN A 16 -7.45 7.25 -4.61
N LEU A 17 -7.17 8.52 -4.28
CA LEU A 17 -7.30 9.00 -2.91
C LEU A 17 -8.74 8.92 -2.38
N THR A 18 -9.72 9.08 -3.26
CA THR A 18 -11.14 8.97 -2.91
C THR A 18 -11.48 7.52 -2.55
N GLU A 19 -11.01 6.56 -3.32
CA GLU A 19 -11.17 5.12 -3.06
C GLU A 19 -10.44 4.70 -1.78
N GLU A 20 -9.18 5.12 -1.59
CA GLU A 20 -8.42 4.92 -0.35
C GLU A 20 -9.11 5.52 0.88
N SER A 21 -9.96 6.55 0.67
CA SER A 21 -10.78 7.16 1.71
C SER A 21 -12.06 6.37 2.02
N GLY A 22 -12.29 5.25 1.31
CA GLY A 22 -13.39 4.32 1.56
C GLY A 22 -14.60 4.50 0.65
N GLN A 23 -14.48 5.24 -0.45
CA GLN A 23 -15.57 5.30 -1.43
C GLN A 23 -15.50 4.07 -2.33
N VAL A 24 -16.60 3.32 -2.40
CA VAL A 24 -16.72 2.09 -3.20
C VAL A 24 -17.76 2.32 -4.29
N SER A 25 -17.38 2.08 -5.56
CA SER A 25 -18.32 2.15 -6.68
C SER A 25 -19.34 1.01 -6.63
N GLU A 26 -20.46 1.15 -7.34
CA GLU A 26 -21.44 0.06 -7.46
C GLU A 26 -20.86 -1.16 -8.21
N GLU A 27 -19.97 -0.91 -9.17
CA GLU A 27 -19.28 -1.94 -9.94
C GLU A 27 -18.32 -2.72 -9.06
N ASP A 28 -17.47 -2.03 -8.30
CA ASP A 28 -16.53 -2.65 -7.35
C ASP A 28 -17.27 -3.41 -6.26
N ALA A 29 -18.32 -2.83 -5.69
CA ALA A 29 -19.12 -3.50 -4.68
C ALA A 29 -19.74 -4.81 -5.21
N ALA A 30 -20.18 -4.83 -6.47
CA ALA A 30 -20.70 -6.04 -7.11
C ALA A 30 -19.59 -7.09 -7.35
N ALA A 31 -18.41 -6.68 -7.78
CA ALA A 31 -17.26 -7.55 -7.99
C ALA A 31 -16.75 -8.14 -6.67
N LEU A 32 -16.60 -7.30 -5.65
CA LEU A 32 -16.14 -7.71 -4.31
C LEU A 32 -17.10 -8.68 -3.63
N LYS A 33 -18.41 -8.50 -3.84
CA LYS A 33 -19.41 -9.43 -3.33
C LYS A 33 -19.27 -10.84 -3.91
N GLN A 34 -18.82 -10.99 -5.15
CA GLN A 34 -18.59 -12.30 -5.76
C GLN A 34 -17.47 -13.09 -5.07
N ILE A 35 -16.55 -12.41 -4.41
CA ILE A 35 -15.47 -13.02 -3.63
C ILE A 35 -15.73 -13.02 -2.12
N GLY A 36 -16.98 -12.70 -1.71
CA GLY A 36 -17.43 -12.77 -0.34
C GLY A 36 -17.12 -11.57 0.52
N ILE A 37 -16.82 -10.41 -0.07
CA ILE A 37 -16.66 -9.15 0.65
C ILE A 37 -17.99 -8.40 0.63
N GLU A 38 -18.56 -8.13 1.80
CA GLU A 38 -19.79 -7.37 1.93
C GLU A 38 -19.50 -5.88 1.93
N ARG A 39 -20.29 -5.10 1.19
CA ARG A 39 -20.14 -3.65 1.04
C ARG A 39 -20.04 -2.93 2.38
N GLU A 40 -20.87 -3.30 3.34
CA GLU A 40 -20.89 -2.70 4.69
C GLU A 40 -19.61 -2.88 5.49
N TRP A 41 -18.71 -3.76 5.06
CA TRP A 41 -17.41 -3.92 5.72
C TRP A 41 -16.39 -2.86 5.32
N ILE A 42 -16.61 -2.19 4.16
CA ILE A 42 -15.62 -1.33 3.49
C ILE A 42 -16.16 0.06 3.15
N ASP A 43 -17.41 0.18 2.70
CA ASP A 43 -17.97 1.45 2.22
C ASP A 43 -18.03 2.51 3.33
N GLY A 44 -17.49 3.69 3.05
CA GLY A 44 -17.33 4.78 4.01
C GLY A 44 -16.20 4.58 5.03
N ILE A 45 -15.35 3.55 4.88
CA ILE A 45 -14.28 3.22 5.81
C ILE A 45 -12.94 3.31 5.08
N ALA A 46 -12.13 4.31 5.42
CA ALA A 46 -10.81 4.50 4.82
C ALA A 46 -9.90 3.25 5.04
N HIS A 47 -9.11 2.87 4.03
CA HIS A 47 -8.26 1.67 4.06
C HIS A 47 -7.33 1.59 5.28
N PRO A 48 -6.71 2.67 5.78
CA PRO A 48 -5.98 2.59 7.04
C PRO A 48 -6.82 2.14 8.24
N ARG A 49 -8.13 2.43 8.26
CA ARG A 49 -9.04 1.96 9.31
C ARG A 49 -9.37 0.49 9.18
N LEU A 50 -9.44 -0.03 7.95
CA LEU A 50 -9.57 -1.48 7.72
C LEU A 50 -8.34 -2.22 8.24
N PHE A 51 -7.14 -1.68 8.02
CA PHE A 51 -5.91 -2.24 8.57
C PHE A 51 -5.87 -2.20 10.10
N LEU A 52 -6.27 -1.09 10.73
CA LEU A 52 -6.37 -1.00 12.18
C LEU A 52 -7.35 -2.02 12.76
N ARG A 53 -8.47 -2.29 12.09
CA ARG A 53 -9.42 -3.36 12.48
C ARG A 53 -8.75 -4.73 12.49
N PHE A 54 -7.91 -5.03 11.51
CA PHE A 54 -7.12 -6.26 11.51
C PHE A 54 -6.16 -6.32 12.69
N LEU A 55 -5.44 -5.24 12.97
CA LEU A 55 -4.51 -5.17 14.11
C LEU A 55 -5.24 -5.41 15.43
N ASP A 56 -6.40 -4.80 15.63
CA ASP A 56 -7.24 -5.01 16.81
C ASP A 56 -7.65 -6.49 16.96
N ALA A 57 -8.02 -7.14 15.85
CA ALA A 57 -8.43 -8.54 15.84
C ALA A 57 -7.30 -9.52 16.21
N ILE A 58 -6.05 -9.14 16.00
CA ILE A 58 -4.87 -9.93 16.41
C ILE A 58 -4.25 -9.46 17.73
N GLY A 59 -4.92 -8.57 18.48
CA GLY A 59 -4.50 -8.10 19.79
C GLY A 59 -3.51 -6.92 19.78
N VAL A 60 -3.27 -6.30 18.62
CA VAL A 60 -2.46 -5.07 18.48
C VAL A 60 -3.40 -3.86 18.52
N ASP A 61 -4.05 -3.66 19.63
CA ASP A 61 -5.03 -2.60 19.87
C ASP A 61 -4.38 -1.20 20.05
N ASP A 62 -5.19 -0.16 20.24
CA ASP A 62 -4.72 1.21 20.45
C ASP A 62 -3.75 1.30 21.64
N LYS A 63 -4.05 0.62 22.72
CA LYS A 63 -3.20 0.63 23.93
C LYS A 63 -1.83 0.00 23.64
N TYR A 64 -1.82 -1.11 22.91
CA TYR A 64 -0.56 -1.73 22.48
C TYR A 64 0.24 -0.76 21.61
N ARG A 65 -0.39 -0.16 20.58
CA ARG A 65 0.26 0.79 19.67
C ARG A 65 0.80 2.05 20.35
N GLU A 66 0.10 2.55 21.38
CA GLU A 66 0.53 3.72 22.16
C GLU A 66 1.72 3.44 23.10
N THR A 67 1.85 2.20 23.57
CA THR A 67 2.85 1.82 24.57
C THR A 67 4.09 1.14 23.99
N HIS A 68 4.03 0.69 22.73
CA HIS A 68 5.13 0.02 22.06
C HIS A 68 5.77 0.93 21.03
N GLN A 69 7.09 1.05 21.08
CA GLN A 69 7.84 1.77 20.05
C GLN A 69 7.93 0.93 18.77
N LEU A 70 7.89 1.62 17.65
CA LEU A 70 8.19 1.00 16.37
C LEU A 70 9.64 0.48 16.37
N ALA A 71 9.86 -0.59 15.63
CA ALA A 71 11.22 -1.05 15.38
C ALA A 71 11.97 -0.02 14.52
N ASP A 72 13.27 0.13 14.74
CA ASP A 72 14.11 1.09 14.03
C ASP A 72 13.98 0.92 12.50
N GLU A 73 13.92 -0.32 12.01
CA GLU A 73 13.76 -0.63 10.59
C GLU A 73 12.42 -0.15 10.03
N THR A 74 11.36 -0.18 10.84
CA THR A 74 10.04 0.35 10.47
C THR A 74 10.08 1.88 10.37
N GLU A 75 10.73 2.54 11.33
CA GLU A 75 10.91 4.00 11.30
C GLU A 75 11.75 4.44 10.11
N ILE A 76 12.86 3.77 9.84
CA ILE A 76 13.74 4.04 8.70
C ILE A 76 12.94 3.87 7.40
N TRP A 77 12.19 2.77 7.24
CA TRP A 77 11.36 2.55 6.05
C TRP A 77 10.34 3.67 5.86
N ARG A 78 9.60 4.03 6.90
CA ARG A 78 8.59 5.09 6.88
C ARG A 78 9.20 6.43 6.49
N ASP A 79 10.28 6.82 7.15
CA ASP A 79 10.87 8.16 6.98
C ASP A 79 11.56 8.30 5.62
N MET A 80 12.27 7.28 5.16
CA MET A 80 12.87 7.27 3.81
C MET A 80 11.80 7.30 2.73
N PHE A 81 10.70 6.56 2.88
CA PHE A 81 9.60 6.56 1.91
C PHE A 81 8.88 7.91 1.87
N LEU A 82 8.62 8.51 3.03
CA LEU A 82 8.04 9.86 3.13
C LEU A 82 8.96 10.91 2.49
N ASP A 83 10.25 10.84 2.72
CA ASP A 83 11.22 11.76 2.10
C ASP A 83 11.20 11.65 0.57
N LEU A 84 11.17 10.45 0.01
CA LEU A 84 11.00 10.24 -1.43
C LEU A 84 9.73 10.91 -1.98
N CYS A 85 8.62 10.75 -1.29
CA CYS A 85 7.32 11.25 -1.75
C CYS A 85 7.15 12.76 -1.56
N LEU A 86 7.73 13.34 -0.50
CA LEU A 86 7.54 14.73 -0.12
C LEU A 86 8.65 15.66 -0.63
N LYS A 87 9.90 15.21 -0.66
CA LYS A 87 11.07 15.99 -1.04
C LYS A 87 11.59 15.68 -2.45
N GLY A 88 11.30 14.48 -2.97
CA GLY A 88 11.58 14.12 -4.36
C GLY A 88 10.72 14.91 -5.35
N GLY A 89 11.16 14.99 -6.61
CA GLY A 89 10.36 15.54 -7.70
C GLY A 89 9.12 14.68 -8.00
N ALA A 90 8.19 15.21 -8.81
CA ALA A 90 6.99 14.47 -9.18
C ALA A 90 7.30 13.11 -9.84
N SER A 91 8.33 13.04 -10.69
CA SER A 91 8.78 11.80 -11.33
C SER A 91 9.30 10.80 -10.31
N GLN A 92 10.13 11.23 -9.35
CA GLN A 92 10.69 10.35 -8.34
C GLN A 92 9.61 9.80 -7.39
N ALA A 93 8.70 10.67 -6.93
CA ALA A 93 7.56 10.26 -6.10
C ALA A 93 6.63 9.28 -6.85
N LEU A 94 6.36 9.54 -8.14
CA LEU A 94 5.55 8.65 -8.99
C LEU A 94 6.24 7.28 -9.18
N GLY A 95 7.56 7.28 -9.35
CA GLY A 95 8.35 6.04 -9.40
C GLY A 95 8.25 5.23 -8.10
N ALA A 96 8.32 5.89 -6.94
CA ALA A 96 8.23 5.24 -5.64
C ALA A 96 6.81 4.71 -5.34
N ILE A 97 5.78 5.52 -5.54
CA ILE A 97 4.39 5.13 -5.25
C ILE A 97 3.86 4.19 -6.32
N GLY A 98 3.85 4.60 -7.59
CA GLY A 98 3.22 3.83 -8.68
C GLY A 98 3.99 2.56 -8.98
N LEU A 99 5.25 2.71 -9.43
CA LEU A 99 6.02 1.56 -9.91
C LEU A 99 6.61 0.69 -8.79
N GLY A 100 7.01 1.32 -7.68
CA GLY A 100 7.66 0.65 -6.55
C GLY A 100 6.73 0.25 -5.40
N THR A 101 5.44 0.62 -5.46
CA THR A 101 4.46 0.28 -4.42
C THR A 101 3.20 -0.31 -5.03
N GLU A 102 2.36 0.44 -5.72
CA GLU A 102 1.06 -0.05 -6.20
C GLU A 102 1.19 -1.29 -7.10
N ASN A 103 2.14 -1.28 -8.03
CA ASN A 103 2.38 -2.43 -8.92
C ASN A 103 2.92 -3.69 -8.22
N VAL A 104 3.34 -3.61 -6.97
CA VAL A 104 3.88 -4.77 -6.23
C VAL A 104 3.02 -5.20 -5.05
N VAL A 105 2.05 -4.40 -4.63
CA VAL A 105 1.20 -4.64 -3.46
C VAL A 105 0.54 -6.02 -3.51
N LYS A 106 -0.08 -6.39 -4.60
CA LYS A 106 -0.74 -7.69 -4.76
C LYS A 106 0.20 -8.88 -4.59
N PHE A 107 1.45 -8.76 -5.04
CA PHE A 107 2.45 -9.83 -4.90
C PHE A 107 2.90 -9.99 -3.45
N ILE A 108 2.83 -8.92 -2.66
CA ILE A 108 3.16 -8.90 -1.24
C ILE A 108 1.97 -9.37 -0.41
N TYR A 109 0.77 -8.86 -0.69
CA TYR A 109 -0.38 -9.14 0.15
C TYR A 109 -1.00 -10.52 -0.06
N ARG A 110 -0.89 -11.12 -1.25
CA ARG A 110 -1.37 -12.49 -1.47
C ARG A 110 -0.74 -13.52 -0.53
N PRO A 111 0.60 -13.66 -0.42
CA PRO A 111 1.20 -14.59 0.54
C PRO A 111 0.89 -14.23 2.00
N ILE A 112 0.79 -12.94 2.35
CA ILE A 112 0.39 -12.51 3.69
C ILE A 112 -1.06 -12.95 3.98
N LEU A 113 -1.99 -12.72 3.06
CA LEU A 113 -3.38 -13.16 3.18
C LEU A 113 -3.50 -14.66 3.33
N GLU A 114 -2.74 -15.45 2.56
CA GLU A 114 -2.68 -16.91 2.70
C GLU A 114 -2.18 -17.31 4.09
N ALA A 115 -1.13 -16.67 4.59
CA ALA A 115 -0.64 -16.93 5.93
C ALA A 115 -1.67 -16.58 7.01
N ILE A 116 -2.37 -15.44 6.88
CA ILE A 116 -3.47 -15.05 7.78
C ILE A 116 -4.56 -16.11 7.78
N LYS A 117 -5.02 -16.56 6.59
CA LYS A 117 -6.08 -17.58 6.46
C LYS A 117 -5.70 -18.92 7.05
N ASN A 118 -4.43 -19.30 6.96
CA ASN A 118 -3.97 -20.62 7.38
C ASN A 118 -3.55 -20.69 8.86
N HIS A 119 -3.12 -19.58 9.44
CA HIS A 119 -2.46 -19.59 10.74
C HIS A 119 -3.14 -18.71 11.79
N LEU A 120 -4.03 -17.79 11.39
CA LEU A 120 -4.72 -16.89 12.32
C LEU A 120 -6.23 -17.14 12.32
N ASN A 121 -6.83 -17.06 13.51
CA ASN A 121 -8.29 -17.15 13.63
C ASN A 121 -8.91 -15.74 13.52
N VAL A 122 -8.84 -15.16 12.32
CA VAL A 122 -9.35 -13.80 12.03
C VAL A 122 -10.54 -13.91 11.09
N SER A 123 -11.62 -13.21 11.42
CA SER A 123 -12.84 -13.23 10.60
C SER A 123 -12.61 -12.59 9.21
N PRO A 124 -13.38 -12.98 8.17
CA PRO A 124 -13.29 -12.32 6.85
C PRO A 124 -13.47 -10.80 6.93
N ARG A 125 -14.35 -10.31 7.78
CA ARG A 125 -14.56 -8.88 8.00
C ARG A 125 -13.33 -8.19 8.58
N ASP A 126 -12.63 -8.82 9.50
CA ASP A 126 -11.50 -8.20 10.20
C ASP A 126 -10.21 -8.23 9.37
N ARG A 127 -10.07 -9.19 8.43
CA ARG A 127 -8.94 -9.24 7.50
C ARG A 127 -9.23 -8.61 6.14
N VAL A 128 -10.40 -7.98 5.96
CA VAL A 128 -10.87 -7.46 4.66
C VAL A 128 -9.90 -6.50 3.98
N PHE A 129 -9.05 -5.79 4.73
CA PHE A 129 -7.98 -4.97 4.18
C PHE A 129 -7.10 -5.76 3.19
N PHE A 130 -6.70 -6.97 3.56
CA PHE A 130 -5.85 -7.81 2.71
C PHE A 130 -6.64 -8.47 1.57
N ASP A 131 -7.89 -8.89 1.81
CA ASP A 131 -8.74 -9.46 0.77
C ASP A 131 -9.03 -8.41 -0.31
N LEU A 132 -9.29 -7.15 0.06
CA LEU A 132 -9.55 -6.01 -0.82
C LEU A 132 -8.33 -5.72 -1.71
N HIS A 133 -7.16 -5.50 -1.11
CA HIS A 133 -5.93 -5.17 -1.84
C HIS A 133 -5.38 -6.34 -2.68
N ALA A 134 -5.69 -7.58 -2.30
CA ALA A 134 -5.35 -8.73 -3.13
C ALA A 134 -6.26 -8.89 -4.37
N ALA A 135 -7.44 -8.25 -4.37
CA ALA A 135 -8.46 -8.40 -5.42
C ALA A 135 -8.50 -7.19 -6.39
N LEU A 136 -8.37 -5.95 -5.90
CA LEU A 136 -8.64 -4.73 -6.69
C LEU A 136 -7.41 -3.93 -7.13
N ASP A 137 -6.21 -4.29 -6.68
CA ASP A 137 -5.00 -3.45 -6.88
C ASP A 137 -4.51 -3.30 -8.34
N ASP A 138 -5.13 -3.95 -9.31
CA ASP A 138 -4.69 -3.85 -10.70
C ASP A 138 -5.04 -2.48 -11.32
N GLU A 139 -6.17 -1.86 -10.97
CA GLU A 139 -6.59 -0.58 -11.58
C GLU A 139 -5.77 0.62 -11.10
N HIS A 140 -5.45 0.70 -9.79
CA HIS A 140 -4.62 1.77 -9.24
C HIS A 140 -3.21 1.74 -9.84
N GLY A 141 -2.63 0.55 -9.96
CA GLY A 141 -1.33 0.33 -10.59
C GLY A 141 -1.30 0.73 -12.07
N GLU A 142 -2.36 0.43 -12.83
CA GLU A 142 -2.47 0.80 -14.24
C GLU A 142 -2.51 2.31 -14.44
N VAL A 143 -3.36 3.03 -13.71
CA VAL A 143 -3.45 4.50 -13.78
C VAL A 143 -2.11 5.17 -13.48
N LEU A 144 -1.42 4.73 -12.43
CA LEU A 144 -0.12 5.29 -12.07
C LEU A 144 0.98 4.91 -13.07
N THR A 145 0.89 3.73 -13.68
CA THR A 145 1.80 3.29 -14.73
C THR A 145 1.63 4.15 -16.00
N ASP A 146 0.41 4.43 -16.42
CA ASP A 146 0.15 5.28 -17.57
C ASP A 146 0.71 6.69 -17.37
N ILE A 147 0.49 7.29 -16.19
CA ILE A 147 1.09 8.56 -15.83
C ILE A 147 2.64 8.48 -15.84
N ALA A 148 3.22 7.40 -15.33
CA ALA A 148 4.67 7.19 -15.35
C ALA A 148 5.23 7.08 -16.78
N ILE A 149 4.53 6.39 -17.69
CA ILE A 149 4.90 6.29 -19.12
C ILE A 149 4.91 7.69 -19.76
N GLU A 150 3.89 8.50 -19.52
CA GLU A 150 3.85 9.86 -20.02
C GLU A 150 4.98 10.73 -19.47
N TYR A 151 5.30 10.62 -18.18
CA TYR A 151 6.42 11.34 -17.56
C TYR A 151 7.76 10.88 -18.15
N ALA A 152 7.95 9.57 -18.35
CA ALA A 152 9.13 9.02 -18.97
C ALA A 152 9.34 9.53 -20.40
N GLY A 153 8.25 9.78 -21.14
CA GLY A 153 8.27 10.34 -22.49
C GLY A 153 8.72 11.81 -22.56
N LYS A 154 8.62 12.58 -21.46
CA LYS A 154 8.91 14.02 -21.44
C LYS A 154 10.41 14.34 -21.48
N SER A 155 11.27 13.55 -20.78
CA SER A 155 12.71 13.76 -20.74
C SER A 155 13.49 12.55 -20.21
N GLU A 156 14.80 12.49 -20.49
CA GLU A 156 15.72 11.53 -19.87
C GLU A 156 15.81 11.68 -18.36
N ASP A 157 15.78 12.92 -17.87
CA ASP A 157 15.79 13.19 -16.43
C ASP A 157 14.57 12.57 -15.75
N ASN A 158 13.37 12.73 -16.32
CA ASN A 158 12.17 12.10 -15.77
C ASN A 158 12.28 10.57 -15.74
N ARG A 159 12.85 9.94 -16.80
CA ARG A 159 13.08 8.49 -16.81
C ARG A 159 14.02 8.05 -15.70
N ARG A 160 15.11 8.79 -15.52
CA ARG A 160 16.06 8.50 -14.44
C ARG A 160 15.42 8.64 -13.07
N GLU A 161 14.70 9.73 -12.81
CA GLU A 161 14.04 9.99 -11.54
C GLU A 161 12.96 8.95 -11.22
N LEU A 162 12.13 8.55 -12.19
CA LEU A 162 11.15 7.47 -12.05
C LEU A 162 11.83 6.16 -11.64
N LYS A 163 12.92 5.79 -12.33
CA LYS A 163 13.69 4.59 -12.02
C LYS A 163 14.32 4.66 -10.62
N GLU A 164 14.90 5.78 -10.27
CA GLU A 164 15.51 6.00 -8.95
C GLU A 164 14.48 5.86 -7.84
N GLY A 165 13.31 6.51 -7.97
CA GLY A 165 12.22 6.40 -7.01
C GLY A 165 11.71 4.97 -6.85
N MET A 166 11.46 4.27 -7.95
CA MET A 166 11.06 2.86 -7.94
C MET A 166 12.09 1.97 -7.25
N LEU A 167 13.36 2.05 -7.66
CA LEU A 167 14.40 1.19 -7.10
C LEU A 167 14.64 1.47 -5.62
N MET A 168 14.55 2.73 -5.20
CA MET A 168 14.71 3.09 -3.80
C MET A 168 13.55 2.56 -2.96
N ALA A 169 12.28 2.71 -3.40
CA ALA A 169 11.13 2.16 -2.71
C ALA A 169 11.21 0.63 -2.58
N LEU A 170 11.62 -0.07 -3.64
CA LEU A 170 11.81 -1.52 -3.60
C LEU A 170 12.95 -1.93 -2.66
N SER A 171 14.07 -1.20 -2.66
CA SER A 171 15.23 -1.52 -1.82
C SER A 171 14.94 -1.33 -0.33
N ILE A 172 14.31 -0.22 0.06
CA ILE A 172 13.95 0.01 1.48
C ILE A 172 12.88 -0.98 1.95
N ARG A 173 11.97 -1.39 1.07
CA ARG A 173 10.96 -2.41 1.37
C ARG A 173 11.60 -3.79 1.55
N GLY A 174 12.54 -4.17 0.68
CA GLY A 174 13.32 -5.40 0.83
C GLY A 174 14.02 -5.44 2.19
N ALA A 175 14.78 -4.42 2.51
CA ALA A 175 15.47 -4.32 3.80
C ALA A 175 14.52 -4.37 5.01
N PHE A 176 13.33 -3.77 4.90
CA PHE A 176 12.28 -3.88 5.94
C PHE A 176 11.82 -5.32 6.12
N PHE A 177 11.53 -6.06 5.05
CA PHE A 177 11.10 -7.47 5.16
C PHE A 177 12.21 -8.37 5.68
N ASP A 178 13.46 -8.19 5.24
CA ASP A 178 14.61 -8.95 5.75
C ASP A 178 14.77 -8.76 7.28
N ALA A 179 14.59 -7.53 7.75
CA ALA A 179 14.63 -7.22 9.19
C ALA A 179 13.46 -7.86 9.95
N MET A 180 12.25 -7.87 9.38
CA MET A 180 11.08 -8.53 9.99
C MET A 180 11.26 -10.04 10.06
N GLU A 181 11.80 -10.68 9.03
CA GLU A 181 12.13 -12.09 9.02
C GLU A 181 13.16 -12.44 10.11
N ALA A 182 14.26 -11.68 10.18
CA ALA A 182 15.27 -11.88 11.22
C ALA A 182 14.71 -11.76 12.64
N ARG A 183 13.77 -10.83 12.87
CA ARG A 183 13.09 -10.71 14.17
C ARG A 183 12.18 -11.90 14.46
N ALA A 184 11.42 -12.35 13.47
CA ALA A 184 10.53 -13.52 13.61
C ALA A 184 11.34 -14.79 13.97
N ASP A 185 12.48 -15.01 13.29
CA ASP A 185 13.37 -16.12 13.57
C ASP A 185 13.96 -16.06 14.99
N ALA A 186 14.37 -14.87 15.42
CA ALA A 186 14.88 -14.68 16.78
C ALA A 186 13.81 -14.97 17.86
N MET A 187 12.55 -14.58 17.60
CA MET A 187 11.42 -14.87 18.50
C MET A 187 11.06 -16.36 18.52
N ALA A 188 11.18 -17.07 17.39
CA ALA A 188 10.89 -18.50 17.32
C ALA A 188 11.97 -19.36 18.00
N ALA A 189 13.20 -18.83 18.15
CA ALA A 189 14.33 -19.50 18.80
C ALA A 189 14.40 -19.27 20.32
N ALA A 190 13.61 -18.38 20.89
CA ALA A 190 13.61 -18.01 22.31
C ALA A 190 12.58 -18.82 23.12
#